data_addb6ad24ed386fbf6c0896b0b721b69
#
_entry.id   addb6ad24ed386fbf6c0896b0b721b69
#
_cell.length_a   1.000
_cell.length_b   1.000
_cell.length_c   1.000
_cell.angle_alpha   90.00
_cell.angle_beta   90.00
_cell.angle_gamma   90.00
#
_symmetry.space_group_name_H-M   'P 1'
#
loop_
_entity.id
_entity.type
_entity.pdbx_description
1 polymer ?
#
loop_
_entity_poly.entity_id
_entity_poly.type
_entity_poly.pdbx_seq_one_letter_code
_entity_poly.pdbx_strand_id
1 'polypeptide(L)'
;MPALRATAAKGERGIPRVPTAPLIATGSFGELSAERVATLIGRGLRQGGTPLAHVLALAGERKSSAEPPEPLDAHHLDARVRAARAVILGQWRLRERTLADSAFFDIATRARQAGVPAYAVAGRNRLDAFDARMLDLQLVIEASSERELVAAGRTVAAVI
;
A
#
# COMPACT_ATOMS: atom_id res chain seq x y z
N MET A 1 -56.60 25.60 12.31
CA MET A 1 -55.54 25.49 11.23
C MET A 1 -54.28 25.01 11.88
N PRO A 2 -53.84 23.77 11.66
CA PRO A 2 -52.59 23.32 12.22
C PRO A 2 -51.43 23.71 11.27
N ALA A 3 -50.43 24.39 11.82
CA ALA A 3 -49.22 24.76 11.16
C ALA A 3 -48.36 23.52 10.87
N LEU A 4 -48.04 23.31 9.58
CA LEU A 4 -47.03 22.34 9.13
C LEU A 4 -45.66 22.80 9.64
N ARG A 5 -45.10 22.04 10.58
CA ARG A 5 -43.67 22.12 10.91
C ARG A 5 -42.87 21.38 9.85
N ALA A 6 -42.20 22.12 8.98
CA ALA A 6 -41.14 21.57 8.15
C ALA A 6 -39.94 21.23 9.01
N THR A 7 -39.72 19.94 9.23
CA THR A 7 -38.50 19.43 9.84
C THR A 7 -37.41 19.47 8.77
N ALA A 8 -36.56 20.48 8.83
CA ALA A 8 -35.35 20.53 8.03
C ALA A 8 -34.43 19.38 8.49
N ALA A 9 -34.28 18.39 7.64
CA ALA A 9 -33.26 17.37 7.81
C ALA A 9 -31.88 18.04 7.74
N LYS A 10 -31.24 18.17 8.89
CA LYS A 10 -29.87 18.64 9.03
C LYS A 10 -28.96 17.58 8.42
N GLY A 11 -28.59 17.78 7.16
CA GLY A 11 -27.61 16.93 6.50
C GLY A 11 -26.30 17.00 7.30
N GLU A 12 -25.98 15.92 7.98
CA GLU A 12 -24.65 15.69 8.52
C GLU A 12 -23.68 15.67 7.32
N ARG A 13 -23.07 16.80 7.04
CA ARG A 13 -21.87 16.89 6.22
C ARG A 13 -20.78 16.22 7.03
N GLY A 14 -20.58 14.90 6.79
CA GLY A 14 -19.50 14.16 7.38
C GLY A 14 -18.20 14.91 7.13
N ILE A 15 -17.51 15.27 8.20
CA ILE A 15 -16.17 15.84 8.12
C ILE A 15 -15.32 14.82 7.35
N PRO A 16 -14.64 15.20 6.24
CA PRO A 16 -13.79 14.27 5.52
C PRO A 16 -12.77 13.70 6.51
N ARG A 17 -12.81 12.41 6.73
CA ARG A 17 -11.83 11.73 7.58
C ARG A 17 -10.48 11.85 6.91
N VAL A 18 -9.57 12.60 7.53
CA VAL A 18 -8.18 12.66 7.08
C VAL A 18 -7.60 11.25 7.22
N PRO A 19 -7.05 10.68 6.15
CA PRO A 19 -6.43 9.37 6.21
C PRO A 19 -5.30 9.39 7.25
N THR A 20 -5.35 8.49 8.23
CA THR A 20 -4.39 8.49 9.35
C THR A 20 -3.38 7.37 9.27
N ALA A 21 -3.71 6.27 8.59
CA ALA A 21 -2.89 5.08 8.50
C ALA A 21 -2.41 4.81 7.06
N PRO A 22 -1.15 4.43 6.86
CA PRO A 22 -0.69 3.92 5.58
C PRO A 22 -1.21 2.50 5.32
N LEU A 23 -1.28 2.12 4.05
CA LEU A 23 -1.55 0.76 3.60
C LEU A 23 -0.22 0.11 3.17
N ILE A 24 0.13 -1.01 3.80
CA ILE A 24 1.26 -1.85 3.40
C ILE A 24 0.72 -2.97 2.52
N ALA A 25 1.09 -2.99 1.25
CA ALA A 25 0.74 -4.03 0.30
C ALA A 25 2.02 -4.72 -0.17
N THR A 26 2.28 -5.93 0.30
CA THR A 26 3.55 -6.61 0.06
C THR A 26 3.39 -8.09 -0.26
N GLY A 27 4.23 -8.58 -1.16
CA GLY A 27 4.47 -9.99 -1.38
C GLY A 27 5.58 -10.55 -0.47
N SER A 28 5.92 -11.82 -0.68
CA SER A 28 7.02 -12.49 0.01
C SER A 28 8.39 -11.98 -0.46
N PHE A 29 9.39 -11.99 0.44
CA PHE A 29 10.78 -11.62 0.16
C PHE A 29 11.69 -12.82 0.42
N GLY A 30 12.02 -13.56 -0.62
CA GLY A 30 12.79 -14.80 -0.46
C GLY A 30 12.08 -15.76 0.47
N GLU A 31 12.71 -16.10 1.60
CA GLU A 31 12.14 -16.99 2.63
C GLU A 31 11.13 -16.29 3.56
N LEU A 32 11.06 -14.97 3.52
CA LEU A 32 10.12 -14.20 4.36
C LEU A 32 8.74 -14.17 3.72
N SER A 33 7.71 -14.59 4.47
CA SER A 33 6.33 -14.48 4.02
C SER A 33 5.88 -13.02 3.87
N ALA A 34 4.83 -12.79 3.10
CA ALA A 34 4.26 -11.45 2.92
C ALA A 34 3.87 -10.81 4.26
N GLU A 35 3.30 -11.59 5.18
CA GLU A 35 2.91 -11.14 6.52
C GLU A 35 4.14 -10.76 7.36
N ARG A 36 5.22 -11.53 7.25
CA ARG A 36 6.47 -11.21 7.94
C ARG A 36 7.09 -9.93 7.42
N VAL A 37 7.14 -9.75 6.11
CA VAL A 37 7.63 -8.52 5.48
C VAL A 37 6.80 -7.32 5.93
N ALA A 38 5.47 -7.42 5.88
CA ALA A 38 4.58 -6.37 6.34
C ALA A 38 4.78 -6.03 7.82
N THR A 39 4.97 -7.04 8.67
CA THR A 39 5.24 -6.85 10.10
C THR A 39 6.53 -6.09 10.35
N LEU A 40 7.59 -6.38 9.59
CA LEU A 40 8.89 -5.71 9.72
C LEU A 40 8.83 -4.25 9.26
N ILE A 41 8.22 -3.99 8.11
CA ILE A 41 7.98 -2.62 7.63
C ILE A 41 7.12 -1.86 8.64
N GLY A 42 6.03 -2.46 9.13
CA GLY A 42 5.14 -1.88 10.13
C GLY A 42 5.85 -1.57 11.46
N ARG A 43 6.81 -2.42 11.87
CA ARG A 43 7.68 -2.13 13.02
C ARG A 43 8.49 -0.87 12.79
N GLY A 44 9.09 -0.73 11.61
CA GLY A 44 9.85 0.46 11.24
C GLY A 44 8.99 1.72 11.23
N LEU A 45 7.78 1.65 10.68
CA LEU A 45 6.82 2.75 10.70
C LEU A 45 6.50 3.20 12.13
N ARG A 46 6.22 2.26 13.04
CA ARG A 46 5.96 2.59 14.45
C ARG A 46 7.16 3.23 15.13
N GLN A 47 8.36 2.72 14.88
CA GLN A 47 9.61 3.32 15.39
C GLN A 47 9.83 4.74 14.86
N GLY A 48 9.36 5.02 13.64
CA GLY A 48 9.40 6.33 13.01
C GLY A 48 8.25 7.27 13.38
N GLY A 49 7.33 6.84 14.27
CA GLY A 49 6.22 7.68 14.76
C GLY A 49 4.89 7.47 14.05
N THR A 50 4.75 6.47 13.17
CA THR A 50 3.48 6.11 12.52
C THR A 50 2.87 4.90 13.23
N PRO A 51 1.89 5.10 14.13
CA PRO A 51 1.48 4.06 15.08
C PRO A 51 0.65 2.94 14.46
N LEU A 52 -0.09 3.24 13.41
CA LEU A 52 -1.02 2.31 12.76
C LEU A 52 -0.70 2.15 11.28
N ALA A 53 -0.81 0.93 10.78
CA ALA A 53 -0.76 0.61 9.36
C ALA A 53 -1.77 -0.51 9.06
N HIS A 54 -2.44 -0.41 7.92
CA HIS A 54 -3.24 -1.51 7.39
C HIS A 54 -2.37 -2.40 6.51
N VAL A 55 -2.62 -3.70 6.52
CA VAL A 55 -1.82 -4.67 5.77
C VAL A 55 -2.68 -5.38 4.72
N LEU A 56 -2.12 -5.51 3.54
CA LEU A 56 -2.63 -6.33 2.45
C LEU A 56 -1.51 -7.28 2.00
N ALA A 57 -1.64 -8.55 2.30
CA ALA A 57 -0.74 -9.56 1.80
C ALA A 57 -1.04 -9.82 0.32
N LEU A 58 -0.06 -9.61 -0.54
CA LEU A 58 -0.16 -9.92 -1.96
C LEU A 58 0.22 -11.39 -2.17
N ALA A 59 -0.56 -12.09 -2.98
CA ALA A 59 -0.16 -13.41 -3.43
C ALA A 59 1.16 -13.29 -4.21
N GLY A 60 2.23 -13.88 -3.69
CA GLY A 60 3.49 -13.97 -4.39
C GLY A 60 3.37 -14.85 -5.65
N GLU A 61 4.38 -14.83 -6.50
CA GLU A 61 4.53 -15.81 -7.58
C GLU A 61 4.50 -17.21 -6.95
N ARG A 62 3.34 -17.85 -6.96
CA ARG A 62 3.19 -19.21 -6.43
C ARG A 62 3.90 -20.20 -7.34
N LYS A 63 4.91 -20.87 -6.80
CA LYS A 63 5.23 -22.20 -7.27
C LYS A 63 4.05 -23.10 -6.89
N SER A 64 3.21 -23.38 -7.90
CA SER A 64 2.23 -24.46 -7.95
C SER A 64 1.60 -24.89 -6.61
N SER A 65 0.44 -24.34 -6.29
CA SER A 65 -0.57 -25.07 -5.53
C SER A 65 -1.96 -24.78 -6.10
N ALA A 66 -2.80 -25.81 -6.13
CA ALA A 66 -3.96 -25.98 -6.98
C ALA A 66 -5.22 -25.17 -6.62
N GLU A 67 -5.10 -24.05 -5.97
CA GLU A 67 -6.22 -23.15 -5.70
C GLU A 67 -5.95 -21.78 -6.30
N PRO A 68 -6.81 -21.28 -7.20
CA PRO A 68 -6.69 -19.92 -7.69
C PRO A 68 -6.85 -18.95 -6.51
N PRO A 69 -6.02 -17.91 -6.41
CA PRO A 69 -6.21 -16.87 -5.40
C PRO A 69 -7.59 -16.25 -5.61
N GLU A 70 -8.34 -16.04 -4.53
CA GLU A 70 -9.55 -15.24 -4.59
C GLU A 70 -9.22 -13.90 -5.26
N PRO A 71 -9.96 -13.49 -6.28
CA PRO A 71 -9.73 -12.19 -6.90
C PRO A 71 -9.90 -11.12 -5.82
N LEU A 72 -8.87 -10.29 -5.64
CA LEU A 72 -8.99 -9.08 -4.83
C LEU A 72 -10.20 -8.30 -5.35
N ASP A 73 -11.23 -8.16 -4.52
CA ASP A 73 -12.38 -7.35 -4.88
C ASP A 73 -11.90 -5.94 -5.19
N ALA A 74 -12.00 -5.55 -6.46
CA ALA A 74 -11.50 -4.28 -6.97
C ALA A 74 -12.10 -3.08 -6.22
N HIS A 75 -13.37 -3.18 -5.82
CA HIS A 75 -14.05 -2.13 -5.06
C HIS A 75 -13.49 -2.00 -3.63
N HIS A 76 -13.22 -3.13 -2.98
CA HIS A 76 -12.59 -3.14 -1.66
C HIS A 76 -11.17 -2.58 -1.70
N LEU A 77 -10.41 -2.93 -2.73
CA LEU A 77 -9.06 -2.43 -2.92
C LEU A 77 -9.05 -0.92 -3.15
N ASP A 78 -9.91 -0.41 -4.03
CA ASP A 78 -10.05 1.04 -4.25
C ASP A 78 -10.40 1.81 -2.98
N ALA A 79 -11.34 1.29 -2.20
CA ALA A 79 -11.75 1.90 -0.94
C ALA A 79 -10.56 1.96 0.06
N ARG A 80 -9.79 0.87 0.16
CA ARG A 80 -8.62 0.79 1.05
C ARG A 80 -7.52 1.75 0.61
N VAL A 81 -7.24 1.83 -0.68
CA VAL A 81 -6.23 2.75 -1.23
C VAL A 81 -6.64 4.20 -0.98
N ARG A 82 -7.89 4.57 -1.27
CA ARG A 82 -8.40 5.94 -1.05
C ARG A 82 -8.43 6.34 0.43
N ALA A 83 -8.64 5.39 1.32
CA ALA A 83 -8.63 5.62 2.76
C ALA A 83 -7.23 5.68 3.36
N ALA A 84 -6.20 5.34 2.60
CA ALA A 84 -4.82 5.31 3.07
C ALA A 84 -4.17 6.70 3.00
N ARG A 85 -3.37 7.03 4.01
CA ARG A 85 -2.50 8.23 3.99
C ARG A 85 -1.39 8.11 2.97
N ALA A 86 -0.87 6.90 2.80
CA ALA A 86 0.16 6.53 1.84
C ALA A 86 0.04 5.04 1.53
N VAL A 87 0.55 4.60 0.40
CA VAL A 87 0.66 3.19 0.05
C VAL A 87 2.13 2.79 0.04
N ILE A 88 2.46 1.71 0.75
CA ILE A 88 3.80 1.14 0.80
C ILE A 88 3.74 -0.20 0.11
N LEU A 89 4.39 -0.29 -1.04
CA LEU A 89 4.40 -1.47 -1.90
C LEU A 89 5.66 -2.27 -1.66
N GLY A 90 5.54 -3.56 -1.40
CA GLY A 90 6.67 -4.45 -1.20
C GLY A 90 6.72 -5.53 -2.25
N GLN A 91 7.86 -5.67 -2.93
CA GLN A 91 8.11 -6.73 -3.89
C GLN A 91 9.58 -7.16 -3.89
N TRP A 92 9.83 -8.47 -3.91
CA TRP A 92 11.20 -8.98 -3.88
C TRP A 92 12.04 -8.48 -5.06
N ARG A 93 11.48 -8.55 -6.28
CA ARG A 93 12.14 -8.08 -7.50
C ARG A 93 11.29 -7.09 -8.23
N LEU A 94 11.76 -5.85 -8.29
CA LEU A 94 11.16 -4.82 -9.14
C LEU A 94 11.90 -4.76 -10.47
N ARG A 95 11.21 -5.04 -11.55
CA ARG A 95 11.67 -4.87 -12.94
C ARG A 95 10.48 -4.63 -13.86
N GLU A 96 10.71 -3.95 -14.94
CA GLU A 96 9.71 -3.58 -15.94
C GLU A 96 8.82 -4.76 -16.37
N ARG A 97 9.42 -5.89 -16.72
CA ARG A 97 8.69 -7.07 -17.23
C ARG A 97 7.78 -7.77 -16.21
N THR A 98 8.00 -7.57 -14.93
CA THR A 98 7.20 -8.20 -13.87
C THR A 98 6.08 -7.32 -13.38
N LEU A 99 6.00 -6.06 -13.83
CA LEU A 99 5.06 -5.08 -13.32
C LEU A 99 3.73 -5.06 -14.06
N ALA A 100 3.73 -5.23 -15.39
CA ALA A 100 2.55 -4.97 -16.22
C ALA A 100 1.28 -5.74 -15.80
N ASP A 101 1.42 -6.97 -15.28
CA ASP A 101 0.31 -7.82 -14.85
C ASP A 101 0.36 -8.16 -13.35
N SER A 102 1.08 -7.35 -12.57
CA SER A 102 1.26 -7.61 -11.13
C SER A 102 0.29 -6.83 -10.28
N ALA A 103 -0.04 -7.39 -9.11
CA ALA A 103 -0.81 -6.69 -8.09
C ALA A 103 -0.11 -5.39 -7.63
N PHE A 104 1.22 -5.35 -7.65
CA PHE A 104 2.01 -4.16 -7.38
C PHE A 104 1.66 -3.02 -8.34
N PHE A 105 1.66 -3.29 -9.65
CA PHE A 105 1.33 -2.31 -10.67
C PHE A 105 -0.11 -1.81 -10.55
N ASP A 106 -1.05 -2.71 -10.30
CA ASP A 106 -2.46 -2.37 -10.12
C ASP A 106 -2.65 -1.43 -8.92
N ILE A 107 -2.04 -1.74 -7.79
CA ILE A 107 -2.15 -0.91 -6.58
C ILE A 107 -1.44 0.44 -6.76
N ALA A 108 -0.26 0.47 -7.38
CA ALA A 108 0.45 1.72 -7.68
C ALA A 108 -0.38 2.63 -8.59
N THR A 109 -1.02 2.05 -9.61
CA THR A 109 -1.89 2.79 -10.54
C THR A 109 -3.11 3.37 -9.82
N ARG A 110 -3.75 2.58 -8.94
CA ARG A 110 -4.91 3.04 -8.13
C ARG A 110 -4.50 4.15 -7.16
N ALA A 111 -3.34 4.03 -6.52
CA ALA A 111 -2.80 5.07 -5.64
C ALA A 111 -2.60 6.37 -6.39
N ARG A 112 -1.97 6.33 -7.57
CA ARG A 112 -1.81 7.49 -8.44
C ARG A 112 -3.14 8.11 -8.84
N GLN A 113 -4.11 7.31 -9.26
CA GLN A 113 -5.45 7.79 -9.64
C GLN A 113 -6.21 8.41 -8.47
N ALA A 114 -5.97 7.92 -7.26
CA ALA A 114 -6.57 8.44 -6.04
C ALA A 114 -5.82 9.64 -5.43
N GLY A 115 -4.66 10.02 -5.99
CA GLY A 115 -3.81 11.06 -5.43
C GLY A 115 -3.15 10.68 -4.09
N VAL A 116 -2.99 9.37 -3.85
CA VAL A 116 -2.35 8.83 -2.64
C VAL A 116 -0.88 8.54 -2.94
N PRO A 117 0.09 9.09 -2.19
CA PRO A 117 1.50 8.86 -2.44
C PRO A 117 1.87 7.39 -2.26
N ALA A 118 2.67 6.87 -3.19
CA ALA A 118 3.14 5.49 -3.18
C ALA A 118 4.65 5.41 -2.99
N TYR A 119 5.07 4.50 -2.14
CA TYR A 119 6.46 4.19 -1.82
C TYR A 119 6.71 2.71 -2.11
N ALA A 120 7.90 2.38 -2.59
CA ALA A 120 8.25 0.99 -2.86
C ALA A 120 9.40 0.53 -1.96
N VAL A 121 9.28 -0.70 -1.48
CA VAL A 121 10.36 -1.44 -0.83
C VAL A 121 10.62 -2.69 -1.66
N ALA A 122 11.86 -2.86 -2.11
CA ALA A 122 12.24 -3.96 -2.98
C ALA A 122 13.43 -4.73 -2.41
N GLY A 123 13.42 -6.05 -2.52
CA GLY A 123 14.61 -6.84 -2.23
C GLY A 123 15.72 -6.59 -3.26
N ARG A 124 15.32 -6.43 -4.52
CA ARG A 124 16.19 -6.04 -5.63
C ARG A 124 15.47 -5.09 -6.57
N ASN A 125 15.99 -3.89 -6.71
CA ASN A 125 15.45 -2.89 -7.62
C ASN A 125 16.20 -2.89 -8.96
N ARG A 126 15.48 -3.10 -10.06
CA ARG A 126 15.94 -3.00 -11.43
C ARG A 126 15.11 -2.02 -12.26
N LEU A 127 14.25 -1.22 -11.60
CA LEU A 127 13.56 -0.13 -12.27
C LEU A 127 14.55 1.00 -12.53
N ASP A 128 14.43 1.60 -13.69
CA ASP A 128 15.09 2.86 -13.95
C ASP A 128 14.27 4.05 -13.41
N ALA A 129 14.85 5.25 -13.50
CA ALA A 129 14.19 6.46 -13.00
C ALA A 129 12.94 6.83 -13.81
N PHE A 130 12.85 6.39 -15.07
CA PHE A 130 11.68 6.62 -15.91
C PHE A 130 10.51 5.74 -15.46
N ASP A 131 10.75 4.44 -15.26
CA ASP A 131 9.74 3.49 -14.80
C ASP A 131 9.19 3.88 -13.42
N ALA A 132 10.05 4.27 -12.49
CA ALA A 132 9.64 4.74 -11.17
C ALA A 132 8.73 5.97 -11.25
N ARG A 133 9.02 6.90 -12.17
CA ARG A 133 8.18 8.08 -12.43
C ARG A 133 6.85 7.72 -13.09
N MET A 134 6.85 6.77 -14.01
CA MET A 134 5.60 6.30 -14.66
C MET A 134 4.63 5.70 -13.66
N LEU A 135 5.13 5.07 -12.59
CA LEU A 135 4.35 4.54 -11.48
C LEU A 135 4.05 5.57 -10.38
N ASP A 136 4.58 6.78 -10.51
CA ASP A 136 4.48 7.85 -9.50
C ASP A 136 4.98 7.41 -8.12
N LEU A 137 6.06 6.61 -8.11
CA LEU A 137 6.71 6.20 -6.87
C LEU A 137 7.55 7.35 -6.32
N GLN A 138 7.21 7.78 -5.11
CA GLN A 138 7.90 8.88 -4.44
C GLN A 138 9.30 8.48 -3.97
N LEU A 139 9.47 7.21 -3.61
CA LEU A 139 10.73 6.64 -3.17
C LEU A 139 10.75 5.14 -3.43
N VAL A 140 11.89 4.62 -3.84
CA VAL A 140 12.16 3.17 -3.94
C VAL A 140 13.33 2.85 -3.03
N ILE A 141 13.11 1.97 -2.06
CA ILE A 141 14.11 1.56 -1.07
C ILE A 141 14.47 0.10 -1.30
N GLU A 142 15.74 -0.21 -1.42
CA GLU A 142 16.21 -1.60 -1.39
C GLU A 142 16.34 -2.08 0.05
N ALA A 143 15.79 -3.26 0.33
CA ALA A 143 15.85 -3.94 1.61
C ALA A 143 15.78 -5.45 1.39
N SER A 144 16.86 -6.15 1.70
CA SER A 144 16.99 -7.61 1.47
C SER A 144 17.05 -8.42 2.77
N SER A 145 17.13 -7.76 3.91
CA SER A 145 17.20 -8.36 5.23
C SER A 145 16.10 -7.82 6.16
N GLU A 146 15.80 -8.54 7.23
CA GLU A 146 14.83 -8.11 8.24
C GLU A 146 15.17 -6.72 8.82
N ARG A 147 16.46 -6.50 9.10
CA ARG A 147 16.96 -5.23 9.62
C ARG A 147 16.72 -4.08 8.63
N GLU A 148 16.97 -4.33 7.36
CA GLU A 148 16.77 -3.33 6.30
C GLU A 148 15.29 -3.05 6.05
N LEU A 149 14.41 -4.05 6.17
CA LEU A 149 12.96 -3.86 6.08
C LEU A 149 12.43 -2.96 7.20
N VAL A 150 12.94 -3.13 8.43
CA VAL A 150 12.61 -2.24 9.54
C VAL A 150 13.16 -0.83 9.28
N ALA A 151 14.39 -0.71 8.78
CA ALA A 151 14.97 0.58 8.41
C ALA A 151 14.18 1.28 7.30
N ALA A 152 13.73 0.53 6.29
CA ALA A 152 12.86 1.04 5.22
C ALA A 152 11.57 1.62 5.78
N GLY A 153 10.92 0.92 6.71
CA GLY A 153 9.72 1.43 7.39
C GLY A 153 9.96 2.75 8.13
N ARG A 154 11.11 2.90 8.82
CA ARG A 154 11.47 4.18 9.46
C ARG A 154 11.70 5.30 8.45
N THR A 155 12.36 4.98 7.34
CA THR A 155 12.60 5.96 6.27
C THR A 155 11.29 6.46 5.67
N VAL A 156 10.33 5.56 5.41
CA VAL A 156 9.01 5.94 4.92
C VAL A 156 8.26 6.77 5.95
N ALA A 157 8.30 6.40 7.23
CA ALA A 157 7.65 7.16 8.31
C ALA A 157 8.12 8.62 8.39
N ALA A 158 9.36 8.90 8.01
CA ALA A 158 9.91 10.25 8.03
C ALA A 158 9.40 11.16 6.90
N VAL A 159 8.74 10.60 5.88
CA VAL A 159 8.32 11.34 4.67
C VAL A 159 6.81 11.33 4.41
N ILE A 160 6.03 10.61 5.21
CA ILE A 160 4.56 10.52 5.09
C ILE A 160 3.80 11.37 6.09
#